data_415863e8725e2de07350187d46407dde
#
_entry.id   415863e8725e2de07350187d46407dde
#
_cell.length_a   1.000
_cell.length_b   1.000
_cell.length_c   1.000
_cell.angle_alpha   90.00
_cell.angle_beta   90.00
_cell.angle_gamma   90.00
#
_symmetry.space_group_name_H-M   'P 1'
#
loop_
_entity.id
_entity.type
_entity.pdbx_description
1 polymer ?
#
loop_
_entity_poly.entity_id
_entity_poly.type
_entity_poly.pdbx_seq_one_letter_code
_entity_poly.pdbx_strand_id
1 'polypeptide(L)'
;ACSSWYLLRFADPNNSSQAWSSELANYWAPVDFYVGGDHAVAHLLYVRFWTHVFKDLGLTNFAEPVKKLVYHGYINAEDGTKMSKSKGNTIDPIEVIDQGYGADTLRTYEMFIAPYELDAAWDPRGIAGVYRFLNRVWVLTQEFLASDKTEIAEQNTNQLAKLRKIQHKTIKKVTEDFRRESLNTAVASLM
;
A
#
# COMPACT_ATOMS: atom_id res chain seq x y z
N ALA A 1 -3.64 -9.82 -25.35
CA ALA A 1 -2.51 -8.94 -25.70
C ALA A 1 -2.60 -7.58 -25.02
N CYS A 2 -3.76 -6.90 -25.02
CA CYS A 2 -3.87 -5.53 -24.46
C CYS A 2 -3.45 -5.42 -22.99
N SER A 3 -3.77 -6.38 -22.15
CA SER A 3 -3.35 -6.43 -20.74
C SER A 3 -1.84 -6.60 -20.54
N SER A 4 -1.09 -6.88 -21.60
CA SER A 4 0.34 -7.17 -21.53
C SER A 4 1.24 -5.95 -21.78
N TRP A 5 0.67 -4.81 -22.17
CA TRP A 5 1.45 -3.59 -22.48
C TRP A 5 0.81 -2.29 -21.94
N TYR A 6 -0.23 -2.42 -21.12
CA TYR A 6 -0.92 -1.27 -20.53
C TYR A 6 0.02 -0.35 -19.72
N LEU A 7 1.08 -0.91 -19.14
CA LEU A 7 2.11 -0.15 -18.41
C LEU A 7 2.70 0.97 -19.26
N LEU A 8 2.99 0.66 -20.55
CA LEU A 8 3.56 1.62 -21.48
C LEU A 8 2.50 2.63 -21.94
N ARG A 9 1.25 2.18 -22.10
CA ARG A 9 0.13 3.07 -22.44
C ARG A 9 -0.18 4.05 -21.30
N PHE A 10 -0.01 3.66 -20.04
CA PHE A 10 -0.16 4.56 -18.91
C PHE A 10 0.88 5.68 -18.87
N ALA A 11 2.06 5.46 -19.42
CA ALA A 11 3.06 6.52 -19.56
C ALA A 11 2.65 7.62 -20.54
N ASP A 12 1.77 7.29 -21.52
CA ASP A 12 1.32 8.23 -22.56
C ASP A 12 -0.13 7.95 -22.98
N PRO A 13 -1.11 8.19 -22.09
CA PRO A 13 -2.49 7.74 -22.28
C PRO A 13 -3.23 8.48 -23.39
N ASN A 14 -2.83 9.70 -23.72
CA ASN A 14 -3.54 10.58 -24.65
C ASN A 14 -2.91 10.59 -26.07
N ASN A 15 -1.92 9.74 -26.33
CA ASN A 15 -1.28 9.68 -27.64
C ASN A 15 -2.25 9.09 -28.69
N SER A 16 -2.61 9.88 -29.65
CA SER A 16 -3.51 9.48 -30.75
C SER A 16 -2.80 8.99 -31.99
N SER A 17 -1.48 9.19 -32.08
CA SER A 17 -0.68 8.86 -33.26
C SER A 17 0.11 7.55 -33.12
N GLN A 18 0.45 7.19 -31.90
CA GLN A 18 1.26 6.00 -31.57
C GLN A 18 0.70 5.27 -30.35
N ALA A 19 1.12 4.03 -30.14
CA ALA A 19 0.75 3.27 -28.96
C ALA A 19 1.25 3.93 -27.66
N TRP A 20 2.43 4.54 -27.71
CA TRP A 20 3.04 5.39 -26.68
C TRP A 20 4.24 6.16 -27.27
N SER A 21 4.67 7.23 -26.61
CA SER A 21 5.96 7.87 -26.87
C SER A 21 7.08 7.01 -26.29
N SER A 22 8.08 6.66 -27.13
CA SER A 22 9.26 5.93 -26.65
C SER A 22 10.03 6.70 -25.58
N GLU A 23 10.06 8.04 -25.64
CA GLU A 23 10.69 8.88 -24.63
C GLU A 23 9.99 8.72 -23.26
N LEU A 24 8.66 8.85 -23.22
CA LEU A 24 7.88 8.72 -21.99
C LEU A 24 7.91 7.29 -21.45
N ALA A 25 7.82 6.28 -22.32
CA ALA A 25 7.94 4.89 -21.91
C ALA A 25 9.30 4.60 -21.28
N ASN A 26 10.39 5.07 -21.88
CA ASN A 26 11.75 4.87 -21.36
C ASN A 26 12.05 5.68 -20.10
N TYR A 27 11.30 6.76 -19.84
CA TYR A 27 11.41 7.53 -18.61
C TYR A 27 10.70 6.82 -17.42
N TRP A 28 9.46 6.31 -17.64
CA TRP A 28 8.65 5.73 -16.59
C TRP A 28 8.86 4.23 -16.35
N ALA A 29 9.37 3.51 -17.33
CA ALA A 29 9.65 2.07 -17.24
C ALA A 29 11.18 1.79 -17.38
N PRO A 30 11.67 0.68 -16.80
CA PRO A 30 10.94 -0.36 -16.03
C PRO A 30 10.33 0.19 -14.75
N VAL A 31 9.10 -0.22 -14.43
CA VAL A 31 8.45 0.18 -13.16
C VAL A 31 9.18 -0.43 -11.97
N ASP A 32 9.25 0.31 -10.87
CA ASP A 32 10.01 -0.12 -9.69
C ASP A 32 9.32 -1.27 -8.96
N PHE A 33 8.00 -1.21 -8.80
CA PHE A 33 7.20 -2.22 -8.14
C PHE A 33 5.99 -2.62 -8.98
N TYR A 34 5.75 -3.91 -9.04
CA TYR A 34 4.54 -4.49 -9.60
C TYR A 34 3.87 -5.35 -8.54
N VAL A 35 2.69 -4.94 -8.08
CA VAL A 35 1.98 -5.61 -6.98
C VAL A 35 0.92 -6.53 -7.54
N GLY A 36 0.94 -7.80 -7.17
CA GLY A 36 -0.07 -8.75 -7.59
C GLY A 36 0.17 -10.15 -7.05
N GLY A 37 -0.92 -10.84 -6.69
CA GLY A 37 -0.89 -12.22 -6.22
C GLY A 37 -1.00 -13.23 -7.38
N ASP A 38 -2.13 -13.27 -8.08
CA ASP A 38 -2.43 -14.30 -9.11
C ASP A 38 -1.71 -14.07 -10.46
N HIS A 39 -1.05 -12.96 -10.64
CA HIS A 39 -0.49 -12.55 -11.94
C HIS A 39 0.94 -13.03 -12.21
N ALA A 40 1.56 -13.70 -11.24
CA ALA A 40 2.98 -14.02 -11.28
C ALA A 40 3.38 -14.94 -12.44
N VAL A 41 2.54 -15.89 -12.83
CA VAL A 41 2.89 -16.88 -13.86
C VAL A 41 2.41 -16.42 -15.24
N ALA A 42 1.11 -16.46 -15.52
CA ALA A 42 0.62 -16.24 -16.88
C ALA A 42 0.74 -14.78 -17.32
N HIS A 43 0.26 -13.84 -16.50
CA HIS A 43 0.24 -12.43 -16.88
C HIS A 43 1.65 -11.84 -17.06
N LEU A 44 2.53 -12.02 -16.08
CA LEU A 44 3.89 -11.50 -16.16
C LEU A 44 4.71 -12.15 -17.26
N LEU A 45 4.47 -13.43 -17.57
CA LEU A 45 5.10 -14.10 -18.70
C LEU A 45 4.77 -13.36 -20.01
N TYR A 46 3.50 -13.03 -20.22
CA TYR A 46 3.08 -12.28 -21.41
C TYR A 46 3.60 -10.85 -21.42
N VAL A 47 3.59 -10.16 -20.27
CA VAL A 47 4.13 -8.79 -20.17
C VAL A 47 5.61 -8.77 -20.52
N ARG A 48 6.40 -9.71 -20.01
CA ARG A 48 7.82 -9.85 -20.31
C ARG A 48 8.05 -10.19 -21.78
N PHE A 49 7.32 -11.17 -22.31
CA PHE A 49 7.41 -11.56 -23.72
C PHE A 49 7.18 -10.36 -24.64
N TRP A 50 6.08 -9.62 -24.44
CA TRP A 50 5.79 -8.45 -25.26
C TRP A 50 6.83 -7.34 -25.09
N THR A 51 7.37 -7.14 -23.90
CA THR A 51 8.45 -6.15 -23.70
C THR A 51 9.71 -6.52 -24.46
N HIS A 52 10.07 -7.80 -24.51
CA HIS A 52 11.16 -8.26 -25.38
C HIS A 52 10.89 -7.96 -26.85
N VAL A 53 9.69 -8.27 -27.35
CA VAL A 53 9.29 -7.94 -28.72
C VAL A 53 9.39 -6.43 -28.99
N PHE A 54 8.92 -5.59 -28.07
CA PHE A 54 9.01 -4.14 -28.24
C PHE A 54 10.45 -3.62 -28.24
N LYS A 55 11.33 -4.23 -27.46
CA LYS A 55 12.75 -3.93 -27.49
C LYS A 55 13.35 -4.31 -28.83
N ASP A 56 13.08 -5.50 -29.36
CA ASP A 56 13.58 -5.97 -30.65
C ASP A 56 13.12 -5.09 -31.82
N LEU A 57 11.90 -4.51 -31.68
CA LEU A 57 11.36 -3.53 -32.63
C LEU A 57 11.86 -2.09 -32.40
N GLY A 58 12.72 -1.86 -31.42
CA GLY A 58 13.26 -0.53 -31.10
C GLY A 58 12.26 0.44 -30.47
N LEU A 59 11.12 -0.06 -29.93
CA LEU A 59 10.08 0.73 -29.30
C LEU A 59 10.37 1.04 -27.84
N THR A 60 11.24 0.25 -27.19
CA THR A 60 11.74 0.46 -25.84
C THR A 60 13.24 0.19 -25.77
N ASN A 61 13.94 0.78 -24.78
CA ASN A 61 15.37 0.53 -24.54
C ASN A 61 15.63 -0.57 -23.49
N PHE A 62 14.57 -1.11 -22.86
CA PHE A 62 14.62 -2.13 -21.82
C PHE A 62 13.91 -3.41 -22.29
N ALA A 63 14.32 -4.56 -21.72
CA ALA A 63 13.74 -5.88 -21.99
C ALA A 63 12.83 -6.35 -20.86
N GLU A 64 13.07 -5.90 -19.64
CA GLU A 64 12.27 -6.27 -18.47
C GLU A 64 11.37 -5.09 -18.08
N PRO A 65 10.04 -5.30 -18.00
CA PRO A 65 9.09 -4.21 -17.75
C PRO A 65 9.05 -3.77 -16.28
N VAL A 66 9.53 -4.62 -15.36
CA VAL A 66 9.37 -4.50 -13.91
C VAL A 66 10.67 -4.85 -13.21
N LYS A 67 11.09 -4.03 -12.25
CA LYS A 67 12.29 -4.29 -11.43
C LYS A 67 12.01 -5.28 -10.30
N LYS A 68 10.84 -5.18 -9.66
CA LYS A 68 10.45 -6.03 -8.53
C LYS A 68 8.98 -6.38 -8.58
N LEU A 69 8.67 -7.69 -8.51
CA LEU A 69 7.32 -8.19 -8.23
C LEU A 69 7.14 -8.26 -6.72
N VAL A 70 6.07 -7.65 -6.23
CA VAL A 70 5.63 -7.73 -4.83
C VAL A 70 4.38 -8.62 -4.79
N TYR A 71 4.56 -9.83 -4.28
CA TYR A 71 3.46 -10.78 -4.11
C TYR A 71 2.66 -10.40 -2.85
N HIS A 72 1.33 -10.50 -2.91
CA HIS A 72 0.45 -10.31 -1.76
C HIS A 72 -0.52 -11.48 -1.61
N GLY A 73 -0.90 -11.76 -0.35
CA GLY A 73 -1.98 -12.67 -0.02
C GLY A 73 -3.35 -12.05 -0.24
N TYR A 74 -4.40 -12.80 0.09
CA TYR A 74 -5.78 -12.35 -0.01
C TYR A 74 -6.37 -12.05 1.36
N ILE A 75 -7.24 -11.05 1.40
CA ILE A 75 -8.18 -10.90 2.50
C ILE A 75 -9.40 -11.76 2.16
N ASN A 76 -9.56 -12.82 2.92
CA ASN A 76 -10.64 -13.78 2.80
C ASN A 76 -11.87 -13.31 3.60
N ALA A 77 -13.02 -13.93 3.39
CA ALA A 77 -14.19 -13.70 4.21
C ALA A 77 -13.94 -14.11 5.69
N GLU A 78 -14.86 -13.77 6.58
CA GLU A 78 -14.73 -14.05 8.03
C GLU A 78 -14.57 -15.56 8.33
N ASP A 79 -15.12 -16.42 7.50
CA ASP A 79 -15.00 -17.88 7.57
C ASP A 79 -13.67 -18.43 7.00
N GLY A 80 -12.78 -17.54 6.55
CA GLY A 80 -11.49 -17.89 5.94
C GLY A 80 -11.59 -18.32 4.48
N THR A 81 -12.77 -18.36 3.87
CA THR A 81 -12.90 -18.71 2.45
C THR A 81 -12.64 -17.52 1.54
N LYS A 82 -12.13 -17.80 0.32
CA LYS A 82 -11.91 -16.73 -0.68
C LYS A 82 -13.24 -16.05 -1.00
N MET A 83 -13.23 -14.70 -0.93
CA MET A 83 -14.37 -13.87 -1.29
C MET A 83 -14.75 -14.06 -2.77
N SER A 84 -16.04 -14.17 -3.04
CA SER A 84 -16.58 -14.31 -4.38
C SER A 84 -17.98 -13.73 -4.48
N LYS A 85 -18.25 -12.97 -5.52
CA LYS A 85 -19.60 -12.44 -5.79
C LYS A 85 -20.64 -13.54 -5.91
N SER A 86 -20.29 -14.70 -6.49
CA SER A 86 -21.19 -15.84 -6.63
C SER A 86 -21.55 -16.52 -5.31
N LYS A 87 -20.69 -16.39 -4.29
CA LYS A 87 -20.94 -16.92 -2.94
C LYS A 87 -21.66 -15.92 -2.04
N GLY A 88 -21.72 -14.62 -2.42
CA GLY A 88 -22.29 -13.58 -1.59
C GLY A 88 -21.51 -13.27 -0.31
N ASN A 89 -20.24 -13.66 -0.23
CA ASN A 89 -19.37 -13.48 0.94
C ASN A 89 -18.34 -12.35 0.74
N THR A 90 -18.59 -11.44 -0.19
CA THR A 90 -17.73 -10.29 -0.44
C THR A 90 -18.01 -9.18 0.58
N ILE A 91 -16.96 -8.47 0.96
CA ILE A 91 -17.04 -7.26 1.77
C ILE A 91 -16.79 -6.09 0.83
N ASP A 92 -17.78 -5.20 0.69
CA ASP A 92 -17.65 -4.02 -0.13
C ASP A 92 -16.88 -2.92 0.64
N PRO A 93 -15.74 -2.43 0.12
CA PRO A 93 -15.02 -1.33 0.73
C PRO A 93 -15.88 -0.09 0.99
N ILE A 94 -16.83 0.21 0.10
CA ILE A 94 -17.71 1.38 0.25
C ILE A 94 -18.64 1.21 1.45
N GLU A 95 -19.22 0.02 1.64
CA GLU A 95 -20.06 -0.26 2.81
C GLU A 95 -19.29 -0.08 4.12
N VAL A 96 -18.03 -0.52 4.17
CA VAL A 96 -17.15 -0.32 5.34
C VAL A 96 -16.89 1.15 5.61
N ILE A 97 -16.63 1.93 4.55
CA ILE A 97 -16.41 3.38 4.67
C ILE A 97 -17.68 4.09 5.17
N ASP A 98 -18.84 3.73 4.61
CA ASP A 98 -20.14 4.34 4.94
C ASP A 98 -20.65 3.96 6.34
N GLN A 99 -20.16 2.87 6.94
CA GLN A 99 -20.38 2.54 8.36
C GLN A 99 -19.71 3.53 9.32
N GLY A 100 -19.01 4.54 8.80
CA GLY A 100 -18.40 5.60 9.59
C GLY A 100 -16.92 5.36 9.92
N TYR A 101 -16.33 4.28 9.44
CA TYR A 101 -14.89 4.04 9.64
C TYR A 101 -14.02 4.96 8.80
N GLY A 102 -14.47 5.30 7.58
CA GLY A 102 -13.70 6.12 6.64
C GLY A 102 -12.61 5.36 5.90
N ALA A 103 -12.15 5.93 4.78
CA ALA A 103 -11.19 5.30 3.88
C ALA A 103 -9.81 5.06 4.52
N ASP A 104 -9.34 5.99 5.36
CA ASP A 104 -8.02 5.88 5.99
C ASP A 104 -7.98 4.73 7.00
N THR A 105 -9.08 4.49 7.72
CA THR A 105 -9.19 3.36 8.63
C THR A 105 -9.13 2.04 7.88
N LEU A 106 -9.91 1.90 6.80
CA LEU A 106 -9.92 0.70 5.98
C LEU A 106 -8.52 0.41 5.40
N ARG A 107 -7.89 1.37 4.76
CA ARG A 107 -6.56 1.23 4.18
C ARG A 107 -5.49 0.88 5.21
N THR A 108 -5.55 1.52 6.39
CA THR A 108 -4.61 1.20 7.49
C THR A 108 -4.86 -0.21 8.04
N TYR A 109 -6.13 -0.63 8.12
CA TYR A 109 -6.49 -1.98 8.55
C TYR A 109 -5.99 -3.05 7.58
N GLU A 110 -6.13 -2.85 6.28
CA GLU A 110 -5.61 -3.77 5.26
C GLU A 110 -4.09 -3.96 5.38
N MET A 111 -3.35 -2.90 5.72
CA MET A 111 -1.91 -2.98 5.96
C MET A 111 -1.55 -3.62 7.31
N PHE A 112 -2.47 -3.63 8.26
CA PHE A 112 -2.23 -4.10 9.63
C PHE A 112 -2.63 -5.55 9.86
N ILE A 113 -3.63 -6.08 9.13
CA ILE A 113 -4.30 -7.36 9.42
C ILE A 113 -3.34 -8.56 9.46
N ALA A 114 -2.34 -8.58 8.58
CA ALA A 114 -1.34 -9.66 8.49
C ALA A 114 -0.07 -9.19 7.75
N PRO A 115 1.02 -9.97 7.76
CA PRO A 115 2.06 -9.84 6.75
C PRO A 115 1.42 -9.90 5.36
N TYR A 116 1.71 -8.91 4.51
CA TYR A 116 0.96 -8.73 3.27
C TYR A 116 1.12 -9.89 2.26
N GLU A 117 2.16 -10.71 2.40
CA GLU A 117 2.36 -11.92 1.58
C GLU A 117 1.50 -13.12 2.03
N LEU A 118 0.83 -13.02 3.18
CA LEU A 118 0.00 -14.08 3.73
C LEU A 118 -1.49 -13.78 3.57
N ASP A 119 -2.27 -14.82 3.39
CA ASP A 119 -3.73 -14.72 3.45
C ASP A 119 -4.18 -14.42 4.87
N ALA A 120 -5.22 -13.61 5.00
CA ALA A 120 -5.86 -13.29 6.28
C ALA A 120 -7.39 -13.34 6.16
N ALA A 121 -8.07 -13.78 7.21
CA ALA A 121 -9.52 -13.65 7.30
C ALA A 121 -9.89 -12.23 7.74
N TRP A 122 -10.95 -11.68 7.16
CA TRP A 122 -11.52 -10.42 7.62
C TRP A 122 -11.99 -10.54 9.08
N ASP A 123 -11.58 -9.61 9.95
CA ASP A 123 -12.07 -9.50 11.33
C ASP A 123 -12.65 -8.08 11.55
N PRO A 124 -13.98 -7.92 11.65
CA PRO A 124 -14.60 -6.62 11.85
C PRO A 124 -14.22 -5.95 13.20
N ARG A 125 -13.71 -6.74 14.16
CA ARG A 125 -13.22 -6.19 15.43
C ARG A 125 -11.90 -5.47 15.28
N GLY A 126 -11.06 -5.91 14.34
CA GLY A 126 -9.75 -5.33 14.07
C GLY A 126 -9.84 -3.91 13.52
N ILE A 127 -10.78 -3.65 12.60
CA ILE A 127 -10.97 -2.33 12.00
C ILE A 127 -11.37 -1.29 13.05
N ALA A 128 -12.20 -1.66 14.03
CA ALA A 128 -12.57 -0.76 15.12
C ALA A 128 -11.37 -0.35 15.99
N GLY A 129 -10.35 -1.22 16.11
CA GLY A 129 -9.09 -0.91 16.79
C GLY A 129 -8.30 0.18 16.06
N VAL A 130 -8.17 0.04 14.75
CA VAL A 130 -7.49 1.02 13.89
C VAL A 130 -8.23 2.36 13.89
N TYR A 131 -9.56 2.35 13.79
CA TYR A 131 -10.38 3.56 13.89
C TYR A 131 -10.12 4.34 15.17
N ARG A 132 -10.13 3.66 16.33
CA ARG A 132 -9.82 4.30 17.62
C ARG A 132 -8.41 4.88 17.66
N PHE A 133 -7.44 4.21 17.04
CA PHE A 133 -6.08 4.73 16.95
C PHE A 133 -6.02 6.03 16.13
N LEU A 134 -6.59 6.06 14.94
CA LEU A 134 -6.61 7.24 14.09
C LEU A 134 -7.35 8.41 14.74
N ASN A 135 -8.47 8.14 15.41
CA ASN A 135 -9.19 9.17 16.19
C ASN A 135 -8.34 9.75 17.32
N ARG A 136 -7.59 8.93 18.05
CA ARG A 136 -6.66 9.45 19.08
C ARG A 136 -5.61 10.37 18.47
N VAL A 137 -5.03 10.00 17.33
CA VAL A 137 -4.07 10.85 16.61
C VAL A 137 -4.73 12.17 16.20
N TRP A 138 -5.94 12.10 15.66
CA TRP A 138 -6.71 13.29 15.26
C TRP A 138 -6.97 14.23 16.44
N VAL A 139 -7.54 13.70 17.54
CA VAL A 139 -7.86 14.48 18.73
C VAL A 139 -6.61 15.13 19.32
N LEU A 140 -5.53 14.36 19.50
CA LEU A 140 -4.25 14.89 19.98
C LEU A 140 -3.72 16.03 19.11
N THR A 141 -3.85 15.89 17.79
CA THR A 141 -3.42 16.93 16.84
C THR A 141 -4.27 18.19 16.98
N GLN A 142 -5.60 18.05 17.12
CA GLN A 142 -6.50 19.19 17.31
C GLN A 142 -6.24 19.90 18.64
N GLU A 143 -6.06 19.16 19.71
CA GLU A 143 -5.70 19.72 21.03
C GLU A 143 -4.38 20.49 20.98
N PHE A 144 -3.36 19.91 20.31
CA PHE A 144 -2.08 20.58 20.13
C PHE A 144 -2.21 21.89 19.31
N LEU A 145 -3.02 21.89 18.26
CA LEU A 145 -3.24 23.08 17.42
C LEU A 145 -4.03 24.18 18.16
N ALA A 146 -4.95 23.77 19.06
CA ALA A 146 -5.75 24.67 19.85
C ALA A 146 -5.02 25.19 21.10
N SER A 147 -3.94 24.53 21.54
CA SER A 147 -3.18 24.92 22.72
C SER A 147 -2.41 26.23 22.50
N ASP A 148 -2.33 27.06 23.55
CA ASP A 148 -1.44 28.22 23.57
C ASP A 148 0.01 27.73 23.69
N LYS A 149 0.78 27.89 22.61
CA LYS A 149 2.18 27.42 22.51
C LYS A 149 3.15 28.23 23.37
N THR A 150 2.68 29.31 24.01
CA THR A 150 3.49 30.16 24.86
C THR A 150 3.69 29.59 26.27
N GLU A 151 2.80 28.73 26.74
CA GLU A 151 2.98 28.01 28.00
C GLU A 151 3.90 26.80 27.81
N ILE A 152 5.20 27.01 27.90
CA ILE A 152 6.15 25.91 28.08
C ILE A 152 6.05 25.47 29.54
N ALA A 153 5.22 24.46 29.82
CA ALA A 153 5.19 23.82 31.13
C ALA A 153 6.63 23.40 31.51
N GLU A 154 6.99 23.52 32.79
CA GLU A 154 8.29 23.06 33.32
C GLU A 154 8.54 21.62 32.83
N GLN A 155 9.49 21.47 31.94
CA GLN A 155 9.72 20.18 31.26
C GLN A 155 10.36 19.22 32.25
N ASN A 156 9.62 18.17 32.59
CA ASN A 156 10.21 17.06 33.33
C ASN A 156 11.25 16.36 32.44
N THR A 157 12.52 16.67 32.65
CA THR A 157 13.66 16.20 31.85
C THR A 157 13.67 14.66 31.70
N ASN A 158 13.24 13.92 32.73
CA ASN A 158 13.18 12.46 32.70
C ASN A 158 12.07 11.95 31.78
N GLN A 159 10.91 12.61 31.77
CA GLN A 159 9.80 12.23 30.87
C GLN A 159 10.17 12.55 29.43
N LEU A 160 10.81 13.68 29.16
CA LEU A 160 11.28 14.07 27.84
C LEU A 160 12.34 13.08 27.30
N ALA A 161 13.27 12.65 28.16
CA ALA A 161 14.26 11.64 27.78
C ALA A 161 13.64 10.29 27.43
N LYS A 162 12.61 9.85 28.20
CA LYS A 162 11.85 8.64 27.89
C LYS A 162 11.10 8.77 26.56
N LEU A 163 10.43 9.88 26.33
CA LEU A 163 9.70 10.16 25.08
C LEU A 163 10.64 10.12 23.88
N ARG A 164 11.78 10.82 23.95
CA ARG A 164 12.79 10.79 22.87
C ARG A 164 13.30 9.39 22.58
N LYS A 165 13.54 8.59 23.62
CA LYS A 165 13.96 7.20 23.44
C LYS A 165 12.92 6.37 22.68
N ILE A 166 11.64 6.51 23.05
CA ILE A 166 10.53 5.82 22.37
C ILE A 166 10.44 6.32 20.91
N GLN A 167 10.46 7.63 20.69
CA GLN A 167 10.42 8.23 19.37
C GLN A 167 11.51 7.67 18.45
N HIS A 168 12.77 7.68 18.88
CA HIS A 168 13.88 7.17 18.07
C HIS A 168 13.78 5.66 17.83
N LYS A 169 13.31 4.89 18.81
CA LYS A 169 13.06 3.45 18.66
C LYS A 169 11.97 3.20 17.61
N THR A 170 10.87 3.95 17.67
CA THR A 170 9.76 3.84 16.72
C THR A 170 10.21 4.24 15.31
N ILE A 171 10.91 5.38 15.16
CA ILE A 171 11.44 5.82 13.86
C ILE A 171 12.33 4.72 13.25
N LYS A 172 13.27 4.18 14.04
CA LYS A 172 14.14 3.10 13.57
C LYS A 172 13.33 1.88 13.12
N LYS A 173 12.42 1.41 13.99
CA LYS A 173 11.60 0.21 13.70
C LYS A 173 10.74 0.39 12.45
N VAL A 174 10.02 1.50 12.34
CA VAL A 174 9.16 1.81 11.19
C VAL A 174 10.00 1.90 9.91
N THR A 175 11.16 2.58 9.96
CA THR A 175 12.05 2.68 8.80
C THR A 175 12.55 1.31 8.32
N GLU A 176 12.93 0.43 9.25
CA GLU A 176 13.37 -0.92 8.92
C GLU A 176 12.22 -1.78 8.37
N ASP A 177 11.03 -1.66 8.96
CA ASP A 177 9.84 -2.39 8.52
C ASP A 177 9.40 -1.97 7.11
N PHE A 178 9.40 -0.68 6.80
CA PHE A 178 9.12 -0.20 5.43
C PHE A 178 10.14 -0.74 4.41
N ARG A 179 11.42 -0.79 4.75
CA ARG A 179 12.45 -1.36 3.87
C ARG A 179 12.25 -2.85 3.60
N ARG A 180 11.66 -3.56 4.56
CA ARG A 180 11.36 -5.00 4.48
C ARG A 180 9.93 -5.29 4.04
N GLU A 181 9.14 -4.25 3.78
CA GLU A 181 7.73 -4.35 3.42
C GLU A 181 6.87 -5.02 4.52
N SER A 182 7.32 -4.95 5.78
CA SER A 182 6.61 -5.47 6.96
C SER A 182 5.62 -4.43 7.50
N LEU A 183 4.59 -4.12 6.70
CA LEU A 183 3.67 -3.00 6.97
C LEU A 183 2.85 -3.20 8.24
N ASN A 184 2.44 -4.44 8.54
CA ASN A 184 1.69 -4.78 9.75
C ASN A 184 2.46 -4.45 11.03
N THR A 185 3.77 -4.73 11.07
CA THR A 185 4.60 -4.40 12.25
C THR A 185 4.95 -2.91 12.31
N ALA A 186 5.05 -2.22 11.17
CA ALA A 186 5.18 -0.77 11.12
C ALA A 186 3.95 -0.08 11.76
N VAL A 187 2.74 -0.46 11.34
CA VAL A 187 1.48 0.05 11.91
C VAL A 187 1.40 -0.27 13.41
N ALA A 188 1.69 -1.51 13.82
CA ALA A 188 1.71 -1.90 15.23
C ALA A 188 2.69 -1.06 16.08
N SER A 189 3.80 -0.62 15.49
CA SER A 189 4.79 0.20 16.18
C SER A 189 4.37 1.66 16.35
N LEU A 190 3.41 2.13 15.54
CA LEU A 190 2.82 3.46 15.62
C LEU A 190 1.63 3.51 16.58
N MET A 191 0.91 2.40 16.75
CA MET A 191 -0.21 2.26 17.70
C MET A 191 0.24 2.20 19.17
#